data_80769ff6b417acbc2da7fb2769cb0fe7
#
_entry.id   80769ff6b417acbc2da7fb2769cb0fe7
#
_cell.length_a   1.000
_cell.length_b   1.000
_cell.length_c   1.000
_cell.angle_alpha   90.00
_cell.angle_beta   90.00
_cell.angle_gamma   90.00
#
_symmetry.space_group_name_H-M   'P 1'
#
loop_
_entity.id
_entity.type
_entity.pdbx_description
1 polymer ?
#
loop_
_entity_poly.entity_id
_entity_poly.type
_entity_poly.pdbx_seq_one_letter_code
_entity_poly.pdbx_strand_id
1 'polypeptide(L)' 'MKGAVFMEKYECPCGYVYDPEIGDPEGGIAPGTAFEDIPDDWVCPVCGLGKDAFTVA' A
#
# COMPACT_ATOMS: atom_id res chain seq x y z
N MET A 1 2.87 20.82 14.70
CA MET A 1 2.67 20.30 14.54
C MET A 1 2.96 19.25 14.22
N LYS A 2 3.19 18.92 14.13
CA LYS A 2 3.48 18.08 13.88
C LYS A 2 3.60 17.33 13.15
N GLY A 3 3.78 17.15 13.65
CA GLY A 3 4.47 16.78 12.42
C GLY A 3 3.66 15.79 11.64
N ALA A 4 3.49 16.08 10.36
CA ALA A 4 2.81 15.16 9.47
C ALA A 4 3.70 13.96 9.20
N VAL A 5 3.14 12.75 9.26
CA VAL A 5 3.84 11.55 8.85
C VAL A 5 3.73 11.47 7.34
N PHE A 6 4.88 11.43 6.67
CA PHE A 6 4.91 11.26 5.22
C PHE A 6 4.84 9.78 4.89
N MET A 7 3.81 9.39 4.15
CA MET A 7 3.64 8.00 3.74
C MET A 7 3.73 7.96 2.22
N GLU A 8 4.66 7.17 1.72
CA GLU A 8 4.92 7.09 0.30
C GLU A 8 3.95 6.13 -0.38
N LYS A 9 3.63 6.45 -1.62
CA LYS A 9 2.87 5.53 -2.45
C LYS A 9 3.78 4.47 -3.00
N TYR A 10 3.24 3.28 -3.21
CA TYR A 10 3.99 2.15 -3.75
C TYR A 10 3.27 1.63 -4.98
N GLU A 11 4.05 1.23 -5.97
CA GLU A 11 3.51 0.82 -7.26
C GLU A 11 3.84 -0.64 -7.52
N CYS A 12 2.82 -1.38 -7.96
CA CYS A 12 2.96 -2.76 -8.42
C CYS A 12 3.33 -2.77 -9.90
N PRO A 13 4.12 -3.75 -10.35
CA PRO A 13 4.45 -3.84 -11.77
C PRO A 13 3.23 -3.90 -12.70
N CYS A 14 2.08 -4.33 -12.18
CA CYS A 14 0.86 -4.37 -12.99
C CYS A 14 0.22 -3.00 -13.20
N GLY A 15 0.72 -1.97 -12.51
CA GLY A 15 0.19 -0.62 -12.62
C GLY A 15 -0.66 -0.18 -11.45
N TYR A 16 -1.01 -1.08 -10.54
CA TYR A 16 -1.75 -0.71 -9.35
C TYR A 16 -0.86 0.13 -8.43
N VAL A 17 -1.42 1.20 -7.87
CA VAL A 17 -0.67 2.05 -6.94
C VAL A 17 -1.38 1.99 -5.59
N TYR A 18 -0.62 1.60 -4.55
CA TYR A 18 -1.13 1.65 -3.20
C TYR A 18 -0.94 3.07 -2.65
N ASP A 19 -2.05 3.72 -2.32
CA ASP A 19 -2.05 5.06 -1.74
C ASP A 19 -2.38 4.91 -0.26
N PRO A 20 -1.44 5.20 0.65
CA PRO A 20 -1.70 5.03 2.08
C PRO A 20 -2.89 5.83 2.58
N GLU A 21 -3.19 6.96 1.97
CA GLU A 21 -4.33 7.77 2.42
C GLU A 21 -5.65 7.11 2.10
N ILE A 22 -5.67 6.26 1.07
CA ILE A 22 -6.88 5.56 0.65
C ILE A 22 -6.95 4.17 1.25
N GLY A 23 -5.80 3.52 1.38
CA GLY A 23 -5.74 2.15 1.85
C GLY A 23 -6.23 1.18 0.79
N ASP A 24 -6.64 0.01 1.24
CA ASP A 24 -7.24 -1.01 0.38
C ASP A 24 -8.38 -1.66 1.16
N PRO A 25 -9.53 -0.98 1.26
CA PRO A 25 -10.63 -1.48 2.09
C PRO A 25 -11.10 -2.86 1.69
N GLU A 26 -11.08 -3.19 0.39
CA GLU A 26 -11.50 -4.50 -0.07
C GLU A 26 -10.54 -5.58 0.38
N GLY A 27 -9.27 -5.22 0.55
CA GLY A 27 -8.27 -6.15 1.07
C GLY A 27 -8.10 -6.08 2.57
N GLY A 28 -8.94 -5.29 3.25
CA GLY A 28 -8.88 -5.20 4.70
C GLY A 28 -7.87 -4.17 5.22
N ILE A 29 -7.40 -3.26 4.38
CA ILE A 29 -6.41 -2.27 4.77
C ILE A 29 -7.10 -0.92 4.92
N ALA A 30 -7.14 -0.43 6.16
CA ALA A 30 -7.84 0.81 6.44
C ALA A 30 -7.07 2.01 5.86
N PRO A 31 -7.79 3.09 5.48
CA PRO A 31 -7.11 4.33 5.10
C PRO A 31 -6.20 4.80 6.22
N GLY A 32 -5.05 5.35 5.84
CA GLY A 32 -4.06 5.83 6.81
C GLY A 32 -3.03 4.79 7.19
N THR A 33 -3.02 3.64 6.55
CA THR A 33 -2.06 2.58 6.83
C THR A 33 -0.86 2.74 5.91
N ALA A 34 0.33 2.89 6.50
CA ALA A 34 1.55 2.93 5.71
C ALA A 34 1.80 1.56 5.08
N PHE A 35 2.49 1.55 3.94
CA PHE A 35 2.72 0.30 3.21
C PHE A 35 3.43 -0.72 4.09
N GLU A 36 4.42 -0.29 4.86
CA GLU A 36 5.19 -1.21 5.71
C GLU A 36 4.37 -1.77 6.87
N ASP A 37 3.22 -1.17 7.18
CA ASP A 37 2.34 -1.66 8.23
C ASP A 37 1.32 -2.65 7.72
N ILE A 38 1.26 -2.88 6.40
CA ILE A 38 0.36 -3.87 5.83
C ILE A 38 0.88 -5.27 6.17
N PRO A 39 -0.01 -6.21 6.53
CA PRO A 39 0.43 -7.59 6.81
C PRO A 39 1.19 -8.18 5.62
N ASP A 40 2.14 -9.05 5.93
CA ASP A 40 3.02 -9.61 4.90
C ASP A 40 2.27 -10.50 3.92
N ASP A 41 1.10 -11.01 4.31
CA ASP A 41 0.32 -11.89 3.43
C ASP A 41 -0.65 -11.12 2.53
N TRP A 42 -0.65 -9.79 2.62
CA TRP A 42 -1.45 -8.98 1.71
C TRP A 42 -0.84 -9.03 0.31
N VAL A 43 -1.71 -9.04 -0.70
CA VAL A 43 -1.27 -9.09 -2.08
C VAL A 43 -1.99 -8.01 -2.87
N CYS A 44 -1.41 -7.68 -4.03
CA CYS A 44 -2.01 -6.70 -4.93
C CYS A 44 -3.42 -7.13 -5.30
N PRO A 45 -4.43 -6.24 -5.15
CA PRO A 45 -5.81 -6.61 -5.47
C PRO A 45 -6.05 -6.79 -6.96
N VAL A 46 -5.12 -6.37 -7.80
CA VAL A 46 -5.28 -6.47 -9.26
C VAL A 46 -4.61 -7.72 -9.80
N CYS A 47 -3.36 -7.98 -9.43
CA CYS A 47 -2.59 -9.06 -10.04
C CYS A 47 -2.18 -10.15 -9.06
N GLY A 48 -2.33 -9.93 -7.76
CA GLY A 48 -2.02 -10.95 -6.75
C GLY A 48 -0.56 -11.06 -6.34
N LEU A 49 0.30 -10.18 -6.82
CA LEU A 49 1.70 -10.20 -6.39
C LEU A 49 1.83 -9.71 -4.95
N GLY A 50 2.82 -10.24 -4.25
CA GLY A 50 3.05 -9.87 -2.86
C GLY A 50 3.71 -8.51 -2.71
N LYS A 51 3.88 -8.10 -1.46
CA LYS A 51 4.43 -6.78 -1.15
C LYS A 51 5.83 -6.58 -1.71
N ASP A 52 6.61 -7.66 -1.79
CA ASP A 52 7.99 -7.55 -2.25
C ASP A 52 8.11 -7.21 -3.74
N ALA A 53 7.01 -7.27 -4.49
CA ALA A 53 7.01 -6.85 -5.88
C ALA A 53 6.83 -5.34 -6.04
N PHE A 54 6.40 -4.66 -4.99
CA PHE A 54 6.10 -3.23 -5.04
C PHE A 54 7.36 -2.40 -4.89
N THR A 55 7.38 -1.25 -5.55
CA THR A 55 8.46 -0.28 -5.41
C THR A 55 7.86 1.09 -5.12
N VAL A 56 8.67 1.97 -4.54
CA VAL A 56 8.21 3.32 -4.25
C VAL A 56 7.88 4.03 -5.56
N ALA A 57 6.69 4.60 -5.59
CA ALA A 57 6.21 5.26 -6.80
C ALA A 57 6.81 6.66 -6.95
#